data_5a2a5071d1536efa9e0c54bced70c3aa
#
_entry.id   5a2a5071d1536efa9e0c54bced70c3aa
#
_cell.length_a   1.000
_cell.length_b   1.000
_cell.length_c   1.000
_cell.angle_alpha   90.00
_cell.angle_beta   90.00
_cell.angle_gamma   90.00
#
_symmetry.space_group_name_H-M   'P 1'
#
loop_
_entity.id
_entity.type
_entity.pdbx_description
1 polymer ?
#
loop_
_entity_poly.entity_id
_entity_poly.type
_entity_poly.pdbx_seq_one_letter_code
_entity_poly.pdbx_strand_id
1 'polypeptide(L)'
;MTQIPARAERIERQMRKLIEDAERAAAMHKGDLTDYARQTLAGRKQRDRYFDPILFSNPAWDILLHLYVADAEAKPVSVLDSCLASTVPQGVALRWLGYLKQEEMVIEIQDPARPRQTIVRLSDQTRSAVSAYLGSLVSLGLGPEPVMPDIPPARG
;
A
#
# COMPACT_ATOMS: atom_id res chain seq x y z
N MET A 1 46.45 11.53 7.86
CA MET A 1 45.08 11.79 7.39
C MET A 1 44.53 10.56 6.71
N THR A 2 43.62 9.86 7.35
CA THR A 2 42.96 8.68 6.76
C THR A 2 41.92 9.17 5.78
N GLN A 3 42.13 8.98 4.49
CA GLN A 3 41.06 9.19 3.50
C GLN A 3 40.02 8.13 3.70
N ILE A 4 38.81 8.56 4.06
CA ILE A 4 37.62 7.69 4.06
C ILE A 4 37.38 7.31 2.59
N PRO A 5 37.31 6.01 2.25
CA PRO A 5 37.08 5.63 0.85
C PRO A 5 35.75 6.19 0.35
N ALA A 6 35.70 6.68 -0.88
CA ALA A 6 34.53 7.27 -1.53
C ALA A 6 33.28 6.40 -1.43
N ARG A 7 33.44 5.09 -1.26
CA ARG A 7 32.39 4.13 -1.01
C ARG A 7 31.76 4.32 0.37
N ALA A 8 32.57 4.57 1.40
CA ALA A 8 32.07 4.80 2.75
C ALA A 8 31.29 6.11 2.84
N GLU A 9 31.77 7.18 2.21
CA GLU A 9 31.05 8.46 2.15
C GLU A 9 29.70 8.34 1.44
N ARG A 10 29.64 7.51 0.40
CA ARG A 10 28.38 7.25 -0.32
C ARG A 10 27.39 6.50 0.56
N ILE A 11 27.84 5.50 1.31
CA ILE A 11 27.02 4.73 2.24
C ILE A 11 26.51 5.64 3.36
N GLU A 12 27.37 6.48 3.92
CA GLU A 12 26.95 7.43 4.97
C GLU A 12 25.90 8.41 4.46
N ARG A 13 26.05 8.94 3.25
CA ARG A 13 25.06 9.83 2.64
C ARG A 13 23.72 9.10 2.42
N GLN A 14 23.77 7.86 1.95
CA GLN A 14 22.55 7.06 1.75
C GLN A 14 21.87 6.75 3.06
N MET A 15 22.62 6.38 4.10
CA MET A 15 22.05 6.13 5.44
C MET A 15 21.45 7.40 6.03
N ARG A 16 22.13 8.52 5.91
CA ARG A 16 21.62 9.82 6.39
C ARG A 16 20.32 10.18 5.70
N LYS A 17 20.24 10.01 4.38
CA LYS A 17 19.04 10.25 3.60
C LYS A 17 17.89 9.35 4.04
N LEU A 18 18.16 8.05 4.27
CA LEU A 18 17.16 7.11 4.76
C LEU A 18 16.63 7.48 6.15
N ILE A 19 17.51 7.95 7.04
CA ILE A 19 17.12 8.41 8.38
C ILE A 19 16.26 9.68 8.26
N GLU A 20 16.66 10.64 7.46
CA GLU A 20 15.90 11.87 7.24
C GLU A 20 14.53 11.57 6.62
N ASP A 21 14.45 10.68 5.65
CA ASP A 21 13.20 10.25 5.03
C ASP A 21 12.29 9.54 6.04
N ALA A 22 12.85 8.68 6.90
CA ALA A 22 12.12 8.01 7.96
C ALA A 22 11.61 9.00 9.02
N GLU A 23 12.39 10.00 9.40
CA GLU A 23 11.98 11.05 10.33
C GLU A 23 10.86 11.92 9.74
N ARG A 24 10.94 12.26 8.46
CA ARG A 24 9.88 13.00 7.78
C ARG A 24 8.59 12.18 7.69
N ALA A 25 8.68 10.90 7.37
CA ALA A 25 7.54 10.00 7.34
C ALA A 25 6.88 9.88 8.73
N ALA A 26 7.68 9.79 9.78
CA ALA A 26 7.19 9.77 11.16
C ALA A 26 6.52 11.09 11.59
N ALA A 27 7.00 12.22 11.05
CA ALA A 27 6.44 13.54 11.31
C ALA A 27 5.15 13.82 10.51
N MET A 28 4.89 13.06 9.47
CA MET A 28 3.67 13.21 8.68
C MET A 28 2.44 12.78 9.48
N HIS A 29 1.38 13.58 9.35
CA HIS A 29 0.11 13.23 9.95
C HIS A 29 -0.42 11.93 9.37
N LYS A 30 -0.84 10.99 10.25
CA LYS A 30 -1.35 9.67 9.85
C LYS A 30 -2.46 9.75 8.79
N GLY A 31 -3.29 10.80 8.84
CA GLY A 31 -4.34 11.07 7.86
C GLY A 31 -3.82 11.31 6.45
N ASP A 32 -2.70 11.99 6.31
CA ASP A 32 -2.12 12.33 5.00
C ASP A 32 -1.62 11.09 4.25
N LEU A 33 -1.02 10.15 4.97
CA LEU A 33 -0.58 8.87 4.39
C LEU A 33 -1.76 7.98 4.00
N THR A 34 -2.83 8.00 4.79
CA THR A 34 -4.06 7.28 4.48
C THR A 34 -4.72 7.85 3.22
N ASP A 35 -4.78 9.16 3.09
CA ASP A 35 -5.31 9.81 1.89
C ASP A 35 -4.45 9.51 0.67
N TYR A 36 -3.13 9.49 0.82
CA TYR A 36 -2.20 9.08 -0.23
C TYR A 36 -2.49 7.64 -0.71
N ALA A 37 -2.65 6.72 0.22
CA ALA A 37 -2.98 5.31 -0.09
C ALA A 37 -4.34 5.21 -0.80
N ARG A 38 -5.34 5.95 -0.35
CA ARG A 38 -6.67 5.98 -0.95
C ARG A 38 -6.64 6.52 -2.37
N GLN A 39 -5.91 7.60 -2.61
CA GLN A 39 -5.74 8.17 -3.95
C GLN A 39 -4.96 7.24 -4.88
N THR A 40 -3.96 6.54 -4.37
CA THR A 40 -3.21 5.53 -5.13
C THR A 40 -4.15 4.41 -5.60
N LEU A 41 -4.99 3.88 -4.73
CA LEU A 41 -5.99 2.85 -5.10
C LEU A 41 -6.97 3.38 -6.15
N ALA A 42 -7.47 4.59 -5.97
CA ALA A 42 -8.40 5.20 -6.91
C ALA A 42 -7.76 5.40 -8.29
N GLY A 43 -6.52 5.87 -8.36
CA GLY A 43 -5.78 6.03 -9.61
C GLY A 43 -5.54 4.71 -10.33
N ARG A 44 -5.22 3.65 -9.59
CA ARG A 44 -5.05 2.31 -10.15
C ARG A 44 -6.36 1.77 -10.75
N LYS A 45 -7.48 1.93 -10.07
CA LYS A 45 -8.81 1.56 -10.58
C LYS A 45 -9.20 2.39 -11.81
N GLN A 46 -8.86 3.67 -11.82
CA GLN A 46 -9.10 4.55 -12.96
C GLN A 46 -8.37 4.08 -14.22
N ARG A 47 -7.14 3.61 -14.08
CA ARG A 47 -6.33 3.07 -15.18
C ARG A 47 -7.00 1.86 -15.85
N ASP A 48 -7.70 1.03 -15.10
CA ASP A 48 -8.41 -0.15 -15.59
C ASP A 48 -9.55 0.18 -16.56
N ARG A 49 -9.98 1.44 -16.60
CA ARG A 49 -10.99 1.92 -17.57
C ARG A 49 -10.40 2.15 -18.97
N TYR A 50 -9.09 2.29 -19.07
CA TYR A 50 -8.40 2.62 -20.32
C TYR A 50 -7.60 1.45 -20.89
N PHE A 51 -7.21 0.52 -20.06
CA PHE A 51 -6.36 -0.61 -20.42
C PHE A 51 -6.92 -1.89 -19.85
N ASP A 52 -6.54 -3.03 -20.42
CA ASP A 52 -6.86 -4.33 -19.81
C ASP A 52 -6.26 -4.42 -18.41
N PRO A 53 -7.08 -4.64 -17.37
CA PRO A 53 -6.61 -4.71 -15.99
C PRO A 53 -5.48 -5.72 -15.75
N ILE A 54 -5.47 -6.81 -16.52
CA ILE A 54 -4.44 -7.85 -16.42
C ILE A 54 -3.02 -7.31 -16.68
N LEU A 55 -2.90 -6.33 -17.56
CA LEU A 55 -1.60 -5.78 -17.95
C LEU A 55 -0.89 -5.04 -16.82
N PHE A 56 -1.65 -4.45 -15.91
CA PHE A 56 -1.11 -3.60 -14.84
C PHE A 56 -1.57 -4.03 -13.45
N SER A 57 -2.07 -5.26 -13.30
CA SER A 57 -2.54 -5.75 -12.02
C SER A 57 -1.36 -5.97 -11.06
N ASN A 58 -1.57 -5.58 -9.83
CA ASN A 58 -0.67 -5.90 -8.72
C ASN A 58 -1.51 -6.26 -7.49
N PRO A 59 -2.05 -7.50 -7.46
CA PRO A 59 -3.00 -7.89 -6.43
C PRO A 59 -2.45 -7.77 -5.02
N ALA A 60 -1.19 -8.12 -4.80
CA ALA A 60 -0.56 -8.00 -3.50
C ALA A 60 -0.57 -6.56 -3.00
N TRP A 61 -0.16 -5.62 -3.84
CA TRP A 61 -0.11 -4.21 -3.47
C TRP A 61 -1.51 -3.63 -3.25
N ASP A 62 -2.47 -3.97 -4.10
CA ASP A 62 -3.86 -3.53 -3.96
C ASP A 62 -4.47 -4.01 -2.64
N ILE A 63 -4.22 -5.26 -2.25
CA ILE A 63 -4.66 -5.82 -0.97
C ILE A 63 -4.02 -5.07 0.20
N LEU A 64 -2.71 -4.86 0.16
CA LEU A 64 -2.01 -4.16 1.24
C LEU A 64 -2.49 -2.72 1.42
N LEU A 65 -2.66 -1.98 0.33
CA LEU A 65 -3.18 -0.60 0.38
C LEU A 65 -4.61 -0.55 0.91
N HIS A 66 -5.46 -1.46 0.47
CA HIS A 66 -6.84 -1.54 0.94
C HIS A 66 -6.91 -1.80 2.45
N LEU A 67 -6.13 -2.75 2.94
CA LEU A 67 -6.07 -3.06 4.37
C LEU A 67 -5.47 -1.91 5.18
N TYR A 68 -4.49 -1.21 4.61
CA TYR A 68 -3.91 -0.02 5.24
C TYR A 68 -4.94 1.09 5.44
N VAL A 69 -5.73 1.38 4.42
CA VAL A 69 -6.81 2.38 4.50
C VAL A 69 -7.90 1.94 5.48
N ALA A 70 -8.33 0.69 5.39
CA ALA A 70 -9.38 0.14 6.25
C ALA A 70 -8.97 0.15 7.74
N ASP A 71 -7.72 -0.15 8.04
CA ASP A 71 -7.20 -0.08 9.40
C ASP A 71 -7.22 1.34 9.96
N ALA A 72 -6.83 2.32 9.16
CA ALA A 72 -6.89 3.73 9.55
C ALA A 72 -8.33 4.21 9.80
N GLU A 73 -9.29 3.69 9.06
CA GLU A 73 -10.72 3.99 9.20
C GLU A 73 -11.42 3.12 10.26
N ALA A 74 -10.71 2.22 10.92
CA ALA A 74 -11.24 1.24 11.87
C ALA A 74 -12.37 0.37 11.27
N LYS A 75 -12.29 0.05 9.98
CA LYS A 75 -13.25 -0.79 9.27
C LYS A 75 -12.74 -2.23 9.20
N PRO A 76 -13.48 -3.21 9.73
CA PRO A 76 -13.12 -4.61 9.58
C PRO A 76 -13.26 -5.04 8.12
N VAL A 77 -12.31 -5.85 7.64
CA VAL A 77 -12.27 -6.36 6.27
C VAL A 77 -12.34 -7.88 6.30
N SER A 78 -13.35 -8.45 5.66
CA SER A 78 -13.44 -9.90 5.47
C SER A 78 -12.43 -10.39 4.42
N VAL A 79 -12.21 -11.70 4.38
CA VAL A 79 -11.36 -12.33 3.35
C VAL A 79 -11.86 -11.98 1.95
N LEU A 80 -13.18 -12.04 1.72
CA LEU A 80 -13.77 -11.73 0.42
C LEU A 80 -13.60 -10.24 0.05
N ASP A 81 -13.86 -9.34 0.99
CA ASP A 81 -13.70 -7.91 0.75
C ASP A 81 -12.24 -7.54 0.43
N SER A 82 -11.27 -8.19 1.07
CA SER A 82 -9.86 -7.98 0.75
C SER A 82 -9.52 -8.40 -0.68
N CYS A 83 -10.16 -9.45 -1.18
CA CYS A 83 -9.98 -9.90 -2.56
C CYS A 83 -10.58 -8.95 -3.59
N LEU A 84 -11.65 -8.22 -3.23
CA LEU A 84 -12.30 -7.24 -4.11
C LEU A 84 -11.47 -5.96 -4.30
N ALA A 85 -10.46 -5.75 -3.48
CA ALA A 85 -9.54 -4.62 -3.64
C ALA A 85 -8.75 -4.67 -4.96
N SER A 86 -8.58 -5.85 -5.50
CA SER A 86 -7.86 -6.12 -6.75
C SER A 86 -8.85 -6.41 -7.88
N THR A 87 -8.44 -6.11 -9.11
CA THR A 87 -9.23 -6.36 -10.33
C THR A 87 -9.01 -7.76 -10.92
N VAL A 88 -8.19 -8.59 -10.28
CA VAL A 88 -7.97 -9.97 -10.71
C VAL A 88 -9.13 -10.87 -10.27
N PRO A 89 -9.32 -12.04 -10.92
CA PRO A 89 -10.31 -12.99 -10.48
C PRO A 89 -10.13 -13.41 -9.01
N GLN A 90 -11.22 -13.69 -8.33
CA GLN A 90 -11.22 -14.00 -6.89
C GLN A 90 -10.25 -15.12 -6.53
N GLY A 91 -10.16 -16.18 -7.31
CA GLY A 91 -9.23 -17.28 -7.06
C GLY A 91 -7.77 -16.87 -7.11
N VAL A 92 -7.42 -15.91 -7.97
CA VAL A 92 -6.08 -15.32 -8.05
C VAL A 92 -5.81 -14.45 -6.83
N ALA A 93 -6.76 -13.60 -6.46
CA ALA A 93 -6.67 -12.75 -5.26
C ALA A 93 -6.51 -13.59 -3.98
N LEU A 94 -7.26 -14.67 -3.84
CA LEU A 94 -7.14 -15.61 -2.71
C LEU A 94 -5.76 -16.24 -2.61
N ARG A 95 -5.14 -16.60 -3.73
CA ARG A 95 -3.77 -17.12 -3.73
C ARG A 95 -2.77 -16.08 -3.27
N TRP A 96 -2.91 -14.84 -3.72
CA TRP A 96 -2.06 -13.74 -3.26
C TRP A 96 -2.25 -13.47 -1.78
N LEU A 97 -3.49 -13.47 -1.30
CA LEU A 97 -3.77 -13.32 0.13
C LEU A 97 -3.11 -14.45 0.95
N GLY A 98 -3.21 -15.70 0.48
CA GLY A 98 -2.54 -16.85 1.09
C GLY A 98 -1.03 -16.68 1.15
N TYR A 99 -0.42 -16.19 0.09
CA TYR A 99 1.01 -15.88 0.06
C TYR A 99 1.39 -14.78 1.05
N LEU A 100 0.62 -13.69 1.10
CA LEU A 100 0.84 -12.61 2.06
C LEU A 100 0.72 -13.08 3.51
N LYS A 101 -0.19 -14.01 3.79
CA LYS A 101 -0.32 -14.65 5.10
C LYS A 101 0.90 -15.51 5.43
N GLN A 102 1.38 -16.29 4.48
CA GLN A 102 2.57 -17.12 4.64
C GLN A 102 3.82 -16.28 4.92
N GLU A 103 3.92 -15.11 4.30
CA GLU A 103 4.99 -14.14 4.53
C GLU A 103 4.78 -13.29 5.80
N GLU A 104 3.75 -13.59 6.58
CA GLU A 104 3.41 -12.88 7.83
C GLU A 104 3.14 -11.38 7.64
N MET A 105 2.80 -10.98 6.43
CA MET A 105 2.44 -9.60 6.11
C MET A 105 1.01 -9.27 6.46
N VAL A 106 0.15 -10.27 6.42
CA VAL A 106 -1.28 -10.21 6.72
C VAL A 106 -1.61 -11.26 7.76
N ILE A 107 -2.45 -10.90 8.70
CA ILE A 107 -2.95 -11.79 9.75
C ILE A 107 -4.46 -11.95 9.64
N GLU A 108 -4.96 -13.13 9.97
CA GLU A 108 -6.38 -13.39 10.17
C GLU A 108 -6.68 -13.44 11.65
N ILE A 109 -7.71 -12.71 12.05
CA ILE A 109 -8.23 -12.73 13.42
C ILE A 109 -9.73 -12.90 13.40
N GLN A 110 -10.30 -13.36 14.50
CA GLN A 110 -11.74 -13.36 14.68
C GLN A 110 -12.22 -11.93 14.93
N ASP A 111 -13.32 -11.54 14.28
CA ASP A 111 -13.91 -10.22 14.53
C ASP A 111 -14.43 -10.16 15.98
N PRO A 112 -13.95 -9.22 16.83
CA PRO A 112 -14.43 -9.09 18.19
C PRO A 112 -15.94 -8.80 18.30
N ALA A 113 -16.51 -8.11 17.31
CA ALA A 113 -17.92 -7.81 17.25
C ALA A 113 -18.76 -8.97 16.69
N ARG A 114 -18.14 -9.84 15.89
CA ARG A 114 -18.79 -10.99 15.23
C ARG A 114 -17.88 -12.21 15.29
N PRO A 115 -17.82 -12.94 16.41
CA PRO A 115 -16.84 -14.00 16.63
C PRO A 115 -16.82 -15.13 15.59
N ARG A 116 -17.87 -15.27 14.80
CA ARG A 116 -17.95 -16.26 13.71
C ARG A 116 -17.35 -15.78 12.40
N GLN A 117 -17.01 -14.49 12.30
CA GLN A 117 -16.40 -13.91 11.11
C GLN A 117 -14.91 -13.74 11.30
N THR A 118 -14.16 -14.13 10.28
CA THR A 118 -12.73 -13.87 10.19
C THR A 118 -12.49 -12.56 9.48
N ILE A 119 -11.69 -11.70 10.07
CA ILE A 119 -11.23 -10.47 9.46
C ILE A 119 -9.73 -10.54 9.15
N VAL A 120 -9.32 -9.78 8.16
CA VAL A 120 -7.96 -9.71 7.68
C VAL A 120 -7.38 -8.34 8.02
N ARG A 121 -6.17 -8.33 8.55
CA ARG A 121 -5.46 -7.09 8.90
C ARG A 121 -4.00 -7.18 8.47
N LEU A 122 -3.38 -6.03 8.29
CA LEU A 122 -1.92 -5.98 8.18
C LEU A 122 -1.28 -6.38 9.50
N SER A 123 -0.14 -7.08 9.44
CA SER A 123 0.73 -7.17 10.60
C SER A 123 1.27 -5.79 10.96
N ASP A 124 1.66 -5.58 12.22
CA ASP A 124 2.20 -4.28 12.65
C ASP A 124 3.46 -3.91 11.88
N GLN A 125 4.30 -4.89 11.58
CA GLN A 125 5.50 -4.70 10.79
C GLN A 125 5.18 -4.24 9.36
N THR A 126 4.19 -4.85 8.72
CA THR A 126 3.79 -4.48 7.36
C THR A 126 3.13 -3.10 7.33
N ARG A 127 2.31 -2.78 8.33
CA ARG A 127 1.73 -1.43 8.45
C ARG A 127 2.82 -0.37 8.53
N SER A 128 3.83 -0.59 9.35
CA SER A 128 4.98 0.31 9.47
C SER A 128 5.75 0.43 8.16
N ALA A 129 5.94 -0.69 7.45
CA ALA A 129 6.62 -0.69 6.16
C ALA A 129 5.86 0.09 5.09
N VAL A 130 4.54 -0.07 5.02
CA VAL A 130 3.68 0.69 4.10
C VAL A 130 3.74 2.18 4.42
N SER A 131 3.62 2.56 5.70
CA SER A 131 3.76 3.95 6.14
C SER A 131 5.11 4.55 5.74
N ALA A 132 6.20 3.84 5.98
CA ALA A 132 7.54 4.28 5.62
C ALA A 132 7.70 4.44 4.11
N TYR A 133 7.19 3.50 3.32
CA TYR A 133 7.24 3.58 1.86
C TYR A 133 6.45 4.78 1.33
N LEU A 134 5.20 4.95 1.75
CA LEU A 134 4.38 6.09 1.33
C LEU A 134 5.01 7.42 1.75
N GLY A 135 5.54 7.50 2.97
CA GLY A 135 6.27 8.67 3.45
C GLY A 135 7.52 8.97 2.61
N SER A 136 8.24 7.96 2.16
CA SER A 136 9.39 8.15 1.27
C SER A 136 9.00 8.73 -0.09
N LEU A 137 7.86 8.30 -0.64
CA LEU A 137 7.34 8.85 -1.90
C LEU A 137 7.00 10.34 -1.75
N VAL A 138 6.37 10.71 -0.66
CA VAL A 138 6.05 12.12 -0.36
C VAL A 138 7.33 12.94 -0.22
N SER A 139 8.34 12.41 0.47
CA SER A 139 9.64 13.08 0.63
C SER A 139 10.36 13.30 -0.70
N LEU A 140 10.16 12.41 -1.67
CA LEU A 140 10.68 12.55 -3.03
C LEU A 140 9.87 13.49 -3.91
N GLY A 141 8.78 14.07 -3.39
CA GLY A 141 7.86 14.91 -4.16
C GLY A 141 6.98 14.12 -5.14
N LEU A 142 6.92 12.79 -4.99
CA LEU A 142 6.07 11.93 -5.81
C LEU A 142 4.68 11.87 -5.19
N GLY A 143 3.72 12.49 -5.86
CA GLY A 143 2.31 12.38 -5.48
C GLY A 143 1.71 11.05 -5.90
N PRO A 144 0.55 10.68 -5.35
CA PRO A 144 -0.24 9.57 -5.88
C PRO A 144 -0.66 9.89 -7.31
N GLU A 145 -0.90 8.86 -8.11
CA GLU A 145 -1.44 9.06 -9.46
C GLU A 145 -2.72 9.91 -9.36
N PRO A 146 -2.82 11.00 -10.14
CA PRO A 146 -4.01 11.84 -10.07
C PRO A 146 -5.24 11.05 -10.49
N VAL A 147 -6.30 11.17 -9.70
CA VAL A 147 -7.61 10.67 -10.10
C VAL A 147 -8.09 11.58 -11.24
N MET A 148 -8.15 11.04 -12.44
CA MET A 148 -8.69 11.77 -13.57
C MET A 148 -10.18 12.04 -13.35
N PRO A 149 -10.67 13.23 -13.68
CA PRO A 149 -12.11 13.48 -13.65
C PRO A 149 -12.83 12.48 -14.57
N ASP A 150 -14.06 12.16 -14.24
CA ASP A 150 -14.88 11.18 -14.94
C ASP A 150 -15.19 11.65 -16.37
N ILE A 151 -14.22 11.52 -17.26
CA ILE A 151 -14.40 11.81 -18.67
C ILE A 151 -14.91 10.52 -19.32
N PRO A 152 -16.15 10.49 -19.83
CA PRO A 152 -16.64 9.30 -20.49
C PRO A 152 -15.73 8.95 -21.67
N PRO A 153 -15.46 7.64 -21.90
CA PRO A 153 -14.65 7.23 -23.04
C PRO A 153 -15.24 7.81 -24.32
N ALA A 154 -14.39 8.37 -25.17
CA ALA A 154 -14.80 8.84 -26.47
C ALA A 154 -15.50 7.70 -27.20
N ARG A 155 -16.74 7.91 -27.57
CA ARG A 155 -17.47 6.96 -28.40
C ARG A 155 -16.73 6.87 -29.74
N GLY A 156 -16.05 5.75 -29.93
CA GLY A 156 -15.52 5.36 -31.22
C GLY A 156 -16.62 4.94 -32.21
#